data_0898174528429cd3bbe15458e8fe1400
#
_entry.id   0898174528429cd3bbe15458e8fe1400
#
_cell.length_a   1.000
_cell.length_b   1.000
_cell.length_c   1.000
_cell.angle_alpha   90.00
_cell.angle_beta   90.00
_cell.angle_gamma   90.00
#
_symmetry.space_group_name_H-M   'P 1'
#
loop_
_entity.id
_entity.type
_entity.pdbx_description
1 polymer ?
#
loop_
_entity_poly.entity_id
_entity_poly.type
_entity_poly.pdbx_seq_one_letter_code
_entity_poly.pdbx_strand_id
1 'polypeptide(L)'
;MVTTHKFFLITVTSLAITCSALAGDLPDPRVTPGAPNPQVTQENIQQTICIPGFTKTIRPPAYYTNRLKRSQLDGDYSAADRNPKHYEEDHLIALSLGGNPTDVRNLWVQSRKSEWSAEKKDQLEFVLHKLVCRGEVSLQDAQSEIATDWISAYKKYVPTRLDFKVKGGWD
;
A
#
# COMPACT_ATOMS: atom_id res chain seq x y z
N MET A 1 62.18 -14.87 -32.06
CA MET A 1 61.46 -15.09 -30.76
C MET A 1 60.17 -14.34 -30.83
N VAL A 2 59.07 -15.03 -31.06
CA VAL A 2 57.73 -14.42 -31.14
C VAL A 2 57.01 -14.78 -29.85
N THR A 3 56.74 -13.77 -29.02
CA THR A 3 56.04 -13.92 -27.72
C THR A 3 54.55 -13.83 -27.93
N THR A 4 53.86 -14.93 -27.83
CA THR A 4 52.39 -15.01 -27.98
C THR A 4 51.72 -14.67 -26.64
N HIS A 5 51.08 -13.51 -26.54
CA HIS A 5 50.28 -13.15 -25.39
C HIS A 5 48.90 -13.79 -25.52
N LYS A 6 48.57 -14.70 -24.60
CA LYS A 6 47.20 -15.25 -24.46
C LYS A 6 46.36 -14.29 -23.65
N PHE A 7 45.38 -13.67 -24.29
CA PHE A 7 44.34 -12.91 -23.59
C PHE A 7 43.32 -13.90 -23.00
N PHE A 8 43.21 -13.89 -21.68
CA PHE A 8 42.15 -14.60 -20.96
C PHE A 8 40.90 -13.69 -20.90
N LEU A 9 39.86 -14.06 -21.61
CA LEU A 9 38.55 -13.40 -21.52
C LEU A 9 37.83 -13.91 -20.25
N ILE A 10 37.72 -13.06 -19.24
CA ILE A 10 36.90 -13.35 -18.05
C ILE A 10 35.47 -12.93 -18.38
N THR A 11 34.62 -13.90 -18.66
CA THR A 11 33.17 -13.69 -18.76
C THR A 11 32.58 -13.54 -17.36
N VAL A 12 32.24 -12.32 -16.97
CA VAL A 12 31.47 -12.04 -15.75
C VAL A 12 30.01 -12.35 -16.04
N THR A 13 29.55 -13.50 -15.58
CA THR A 13 28.14 -13.89 -15.63
C THR A 13 27.41 -13.12 -14.52
N SER A 14 26.71 -12.04 -14.90
CA SER A 14 25.86 -11.30 -13.99
C SER A 14 24.64 -12.13 -13.62
N LEU A 15 24.62 -12.66 -12.41
CA LEU A 15 23.47 -13.38 -11.86
C LEU A 15 22.41 -12.33 -11.48
N ALA A 16 21.44 -12.12 -12.35
CA ALA A 16 20.27 -11.31 -12.05
C ALA A 16 19.44 -12.05 -11.00
N ILE A 17 19.54 -11.63 -9.73
CA ILE A 17 18.63 -12.07 -8.67
C ILE A 17 17.28 -11.43 -8.98
N THR A 18 16.41 -12.17 -9.65
CA THR A 18 15.00 -11.83 -9.75
C THR A 18 14.39 -11.99 -8.37
N CYS A 19 14.31 -10.92 -7.62
CA CYS A 19 13.49 -10.86 -6.43
C CYS A 19 12.03 -10.98 -6.89
N SER A 20 11.50 -12.20 -6.89
CA SER A 20 10.07 -12.42 -7.06
C SER A 20 9.41 -11.81 -5.83
N ALA A 21 8.81 -10.64 -5.97
CA ALA A 21 7.91 -10.12 -4.97
C ALA A 21 6.83 -11.19 -4.75
N LEU A 22 6.78 -11.74 -3.54
CA LEU A 22 5.70 -12.63 -3.13
C LEU A 22 4.41 -11.80 -3.25
N ALA A 23 3.60 -12.14 -4.24
CA ALA A 23 2.31 -11.50 -4.45
C ALA A 23 1.47 -11.63 -3.18
N GLY A 24 1.10 -10.51 -2.61
CA GLY A 24 0.16 -10.47 -1.49
C GLY A 24 0.50 -9.52 -0.35
N ASP A 25 1.75 -9.18 -0.10
CA ASP A 25 2.13 -8.34 1.05
C ASP A 25 2.44 -6.89 0.65
N LEU A 26 2.97 -6.67 -0.55
CA LEU A 26 3.16 -5.36 -1.17
C LEU A 26 2.54 -5.34 -2.57
N PRO A 27 1.94 -4.21 -2.99
CA PRO A 27 1.46 -4.07 -4.36
C PRO A 27 2.64 -3.95 -5.34
N ASP A 28 2.41 -4.29 -6.60
CA ASP A 28 3.37 -3.98 -7.67
C ASP A 28 3.37 -2.47 -7.95
N PRO A 29 4.48 -1.75 -7.69
CA PRO A 29 4.53 -0.30 -7.85
C PRO A 29 4.38 0.17 -9.30
N ARG A 30 4.52 -0.73 -10.29
CA ARG A 30 4.26 -0.42 -11.71
C ARG A 30 2.77 -0.34 -12.02
N VAL A 31 1.94 -1.04 -11.23
CA VAL A 31 0.48 -1.11 -11.40
C VAL A 31 -0.21 -0.25 -10.35
N THR A 32 0.23 -0.35 -9.10
CA THR A 32 -0.37 0.35 -7.95
C THR A 32 0.70 1.15 -7.22
N PRO A 33 1.16 2.28 -7.80
CA PRO A 33 2.13 3.17 -7.15
C PRO A 33 1.53 3.98 -5.99
N GLY A 34 0.23 3.94 -5.79
CA GLY A 34 -0.51 4.86 -4.95
C GLY A 34 -0.93 6.12 -5.70
N ALA A 35 -2.13 6.61 -5.42
CA ALA A 35 -2.65 7.85 -5.99
C ALA A 35 -3.36 8.67 -4.89
N PRO A 36 -2.85 9.86 -4.55
CA PRO A 36 -3.54 10.75 -3.63
C PRO A 36 -4.78 11.37 -4.29
N ASN A 37 -5.76 11.75 -3.47
CA ASN A 37 -6.90 12.54 -3.89
C ASN A 37 -6.50 14.02 -3.91
N PRO A 38 -6.50 14.70 -5.07
CA PRO A 38 -6.08 16.09 -5.17
C PRO A 38 -6.99 17.07 -4.41
N GLN A 39 -8.18 16.64 -3.99
CA GLN A 39 -9.07 17.43 -3.17
C GLN A 39 -8.72 17.43 -1.68
N VAL A 40 -7.79 16.57 -1.24
CA VAL A 40 -7.30 16.49 0.13
C VAL A 40 -5.86 16.99 0.16
N THR A 41 -5.66 18.14 0.80
CA THR A 41 -4.35 18.79 0.93
C THR A 41 -3.99 18.99 2.40
N GLN A 42 -2.72 19.26 2.70
CA GLN A 42 -2.28 19.54 4.08
C GLN A 42 -3.07 20.68 4.72
N GLU A 43 -3.45 21.69 3.94
CA GLU A 43 -4.16 22.89 4.41
C GLU A 43 -5.62 22.60 4.79
N ASN A 44 -6.22 21.56 4.19
CA ASN A 44 -7.63 21.26 4.41
C ASN A 44 -7.89 19.95 5.18
N ILE A 45 -6.86 19.29 5.73
CA ILE A 45 -7.05 18.02 6.46
C ILE A 45 -8.07 18.15 7.60
N GLN A 46 -8.12 19.29 8.28
CA GLN A 46 -9.05 19.52 9.40
C GLN A 46 -10.51 19.68 8.95
N GLN A 47 -10.76 19.93 7.67
CA GLN A 47 -12.09 20.01 7.04
C GLN A 47 -12.41 18.76 6.21
N THR A 48 -11.48 17.83 6.10
CA THR A 48 -11.61 16.61 5.30
C THR A 48 -11.31 15.37 6.15
N ILE A 49 -10.16 14.75 5.99
CA ILE A 49 -9.83 13.45 6.59
C ILE A 49 -9.91 13.43 8.11
N CYS A 50 -9.73 14.56 8.80
CA CYS A 50 -9.79 14.64 10.26
C CYS A 50 -11.22 14.82 10.80
N ILE A 51 -12.22 14.97 9.92
CA ILE A 51 -13.64 15.00 10.31
C ILE A 51 -14.18 13.56 10.40
N PRO A 52 -14.83 13.18 11.50
CA PRO A 52 -15.49 11.88 11.60
C PRO A 52 -16.47 11.63 10.44
N GLY A 53 -16.38 10.46 9.83
CA GLY A 53 -17.25 10.07 8.74
C GLY A 53 -16.85 10.56 7.34
N PHE A 54 -15.81 11.36 7.18
CA PHE A 54 -15.36 11.83 5.86
C PHE A 54 -15.12 10.67 4.88
N THR A 55 -14.44 9.62 5.31
CA THR A 55 -14.15 8.46 4.45
C THR A 55 -15.40 7.76 3.92
N LYS A 56 -16.51 7.80 4.68
CA LYS A 56 -17.79 7.25 4.23
C LYS A 56 -18.38 8.03 3.06
N THR A 57 -18.15 9.35 3.02
CA THR A 57 -18.70 10.22 1.97
C THR A 57 -18.00 10.04 0.62
N ILE A 58 -16.75 9.57 0.62
CA ILE A 58 -15.94 9.41 -0.59
C ILE A 58 -15.71 7.95 -0.98
N ARG A 59 -16.03 7.00 -0.09
CA ARG A 59 -15.83 5.58 -0.34
C ARG A 59 -16.67 5.11 -1.53
N PRO A 60 -16.05 4.44 -2.53
CA PRO A 60 -16.79 3.89 -3.65
C PRO A 60 -17.76 2.80 -3.19
N PRO A 61 -18.87 2.58 -3.91
CA PRO A 61 -19.81 1.53 -3.58
C PRO A 61 -19.19 0.14 -3.74
N ALA A 62 -19.59 -0.80 -2.89
CA ALA A 62 -19.01 -2.15 -2.82
C ALA A 62 -19.06 -2.92 -4.15
N TYR A 63 -20.05 -2.66 -5.03
CA TYR A 63 -20.10 -3.31 -6.34
C TYR A 63 -18.90 -2.93 -7.22
N TYR A 64 -18.39 -1.69 -7.10
CA TYR A 64 -17.21 -1.21 -7.84
C TYR A 64 -15.95 -1.95 -7.38
N THR A 65 -15.65 -1.92 -6.08
CA THR A 65 -14.47 -2.58 -5.52
C THR A 65 -14.52 -4.10 -5.68
N ASN A 66 -15.69 -4.72 -5.53
CA ASN A 66 -15.84 -6.16 -5.75
C ASN A 66 -15.61 -6.57 -7.21
N ARG A 67 -16.03 -5.75 -8.17
CA ARG A 67 -15.77 -6.01 -9.60
C ARG A 67 -14.29 -5.88 -9.91
N LEU A 68 -13.64 -4.81 -9.40
CA LEU A 68 -12.21 -4.58 -9.61
C LEU A 68 -11.38 -5.72 -8.99
N LYS A 69 -11.66 -6.11 -7.75
CA LYS A 69 -11.01 -7.24 -7.09
C LYS A 69 -11.06 -8.53 -7.92
N ARG A 70 -12.21 -8.87 -8.47
CA ARG A 70 -12.35 -10.06 -9.32
C ARG A 70 -11.49 -9.92 -10.58
N SER A 71 -11.54 -8.78 -11.25
CA SER A 71 -10.73 -8.52 -12.44
C SER A 71 -9.23 -8.62 -12.16
N GLN A 72 -8.77 -8.12 -11.03
CA GLN A 72 -7.36 -8.22 -10.64
C GLN A 72 -6.97 -9.65 -10.27
N LEU A 73 -7.81 -10.39 -9.54
CA LEU A 73 -7.57 -11.81 -9.22
C LEU A 73 -7.55 -12.71 -10.47
N ASP A 74 -8.34 -12.39 -11.49
CA ASP A 74 -8.38 -13.12 -12.76
C ASP A 74 -7.24 -12.74 -13.71
N GLY A 75 -6.63 -11.57 -13.51
CA GLY A 75 -5.57 -11.00 -14.32
C GLY A 75 -4.16 -11.20 -13.77
N ASP A 76 -3.37 -10.14 -13.83
CA ASP A 76 -1.92 -10.16 -13.59
C ASP A 76 -1.50 -10.13 -12.11
N TYR A 77 -2.43 -9.97 -11.17
CA TYR A 77 -2.10 -10.14 -9.76
C TYR A 77 -1.88 -11.62 -9.50
N SER A 78 -0.62 -12.02 -9.34
CA SER A 78 -0.25 -13.40 -9.00
C SER A 78 -0.62 -13.71 -7.55
N ALA A 79 -1.91 -13.87 -7.29
CA ALA A 79 -2.41 -14.29 -6.00
C ALA A 79 -2.11 -15.79 -5.78
N ALA A 80 -1.73 -16.16 -4.55
CA ALA A 80 -1.46 -17.55 -4.18
C ALA A 80 -2.72 -18.42 -4.34
N ASP A 81 -3.89 -17.84 -4.17
CA ASP A 81 -5.17 -18.43 -4.54
C ASP A 81 -6.08 -17.34 -5.12
N ARG A 82 -7.13 -17.74 -5.88
CA ARG A 82 -8.07 -16.82 -6.52
C ARG A 82 -9.41 -16.70 -5.78
N ASN A 83 -9.49 -17.17 -4.54
CA ASN A 83 -10.72 -17.07 -3.77
C ASN A 83 -10.89 -15.61 -3.27
N PRO A 84 -11.86 -14.84 -3.78
CA PRO A 84 -12.04 -13.44 -3.44
C PRO A 84 -12.37 -13.18 -1.96
N LYS A 85 -12.76 -14.23 -1.20
CA LYS A 85 -13.00 -14.11 0.24
C LYS A 85 -11.71 -14.01 1.06
N HIS A 86 -10.56 -14.40 0.48
CA HIS A 86 -9.27 -14.33 1.12
C HIS A 86 -8.58 -12.98 0.92
N TYR A 87 -9.21 -12.10 0.17
CA TYR A 87 -8.67 -10.79 -0.19
C TYR A 87 -9.68 -9.68 0.03
N GLU A 88 -9.19 -8.49 0.22
CA GLU A 88 -9.97 -7.27 0.04
C GLU A 88 -9.43 -6.44 -1.12
N GLU A 89 -10.27 -5.59 -1.67
CA GLU A 89 -9.86 -4.51 -2.55
C GLU A 89 -9.54 -3.32 -1.67
N ASP A 90 -8.26 -3.06 -1.50
CA ASP A 90 -7.78 -2.05 -0.57
C ASP A 90 -7.21 -0.83 -1.28
N HIS A 91 -7.24 0.32 -0.60
CA HIS A 91 -6.60 1.56 -1.04
C HIS A 91 -5.16 1.60 -0.50
N LEU A 92 -4.13 1.58 -1.38
CA LEU A 92 -2.74 1.65 -0.95
C LEU A 92 -2.48 2.89 -0.10
N ILE A 93 -2.82 4.07 -0.61
CA ILE A 93 -2.96 5.26 0.23
C ILE A 93 -4.40 5.24 0.75
N ALA A 94 -4.56 5.03 2.04
CA ALA A 94 -5.86 4.93 2.67
C ALA A 94 -6.74 6.16 2.43
N LEU A 95 -8.06 5.98 2.39
CA LEU A 95 -9.00 7.11 2.31
C LEU A 95 -8.85 8.07 3.49
N SER A 96 -8.52 7.55 4.67
CA SER A 96 -8.23 8.32 5.88
C SER A 96 -6.94 9.14 5.81
N LEU A 97 -6.08 8.83 4.84
CA LEU A 97 -4.86 9.57 4.50
C LEU A 97 -5.00 10.34 3.17
N GLY A 98 -6.23 10.58 2.73
CA GLY A 98 -6.49 11.31 1.49
C GLY A 98 -6.11 10.54 0.22
N GLY A 99 -6.18 9.21 0.22
CA GLY A 99 -6.03 8.40 -0.98
C GLY A 99 -7.18 8.60 -1.96
N ASN A 100 -6.91 8.43 -3.26
CA ASN A 100 -7.95 8.55 -4.29
C ASN A 100 -8.91 7.36 -4.20
N PRO A 101 -10.22 7.61 -4.11
CA PRO A 101 -11.20 6.54 -3.86
C PRO A 101 -11.42 5.60 -5.05
N THR A 102 -11.17 6.04 -6.28
CA THR A 102 -11.53 5.28 -7.49
C THR A 102 -10.40 5.12 -8.50
N ASP A 103 -9.26 5.77 -8.29
CA ASP A 103 -8.09 5.58 -9.16
C ASP A 103 -7.53 4.16 -8.98
N VAL A 104 -7.53 3.38 -10.06
CA VAL A 104 -7.03 2.00 -10.06
C VAL A 104 -5.56 1.90 -9.64
N ARG A 105 -4.77 2.98 -9.80
CA ARG A 105 -3.39 3.07 -9.33
C ARG A 105 -3.27 3.14 -7.80
N ASN A 106 -4.39 3.31 -7.11
CA ASN A 106 -4.47 3.29 -5.64
C ASN A 106 -5.21 2.07 -5.10
N LEU A 107 -5.67 1.18 -5.95
CA LEU A 107 -6.52 0.04 -5.58
C LEU A 107 -5.82 -1.28 -5.91
N TRP A 108 -5.75 -2.18 -4.96
CA TRP A 108 -5.09 -3.47 -5.12
C TRP A 108 -5.71 -4.57 -4.27
N VAL A 109 -5.49 -5.80 -4.72
CA VAL A 109 -5.94 -7.00 -4.02
C VAL A 109 -4.98 -7.32 -2.88
N GLN A 110 -5.39 -7.06 -1.65
CA GLN A 110 -4.60 -7.33 -0.46
C GLN A 110 -5.05 -8.61 0.25
N SER A 111 -4.10 -9.44 0.66
CA SER A 111 -4.37 -10.67 1.40
C SER A 111 -4.88 -10.37 2.81
N ARG A 112 -5.90 -11.15 3.24
CA ARG A 112 -6.38 -11.18 4.64
C ARG A 112 -5.71 -12.28 5.46
N LYS A 113 -4.89 -13.14 4.83
CA LYS A 113 -4.35 -14.36 5.45
C LYS A 113 -2.83 -14.39 5.54
N SER A 114 -2.13 -13.48 4.87
CA SER A 114 -0.68 -13.41 4.94
C SER A 114 -0.22 -12.87 6.29
N GLU A 115 1.07 -13.02 6.58
CA GLU A 115 1.67 -12.41 7.76
C GLU A 115 1.46 -10.88 7.78
N TRP A 116 1.61 -10.24 6.63
CA TRP A 116 1.36 -8.80 6.43
C TRP A 116 -0.03 -8.59 5.83
N SER A 117 -1.04 -9.00 6.60
CA SER A 117 -2.43 -8.94 6.18
C SER A 117 -2.99 -7.51 6.13
N ALA A 118 -4.13 -7.36 5.45
CA ALA A 118 -4.91 -6.13 5.43
C ALA A 118 -5.17 -5.56 6.83
N GLU A 119 -5.44 -6.43 7.82
CA GLU A 119 -5.65 -6.01 9.22
C GLU A 119 -4.45 -5.28 9.82
N LYS A 120 -3.21 -5.68 9.49
CA LYS A 120 -2.01 -4.95 9.92
C LYS A 120 -1.91 -3.60 9.24
N LYS A 121 -2.29 -3.52 7.95
CA LYS A 121 -2.29 -2.24 7.25
C LYS A 121 -3.33 -1.29 7.81
N ASP A 122 -4.53 -1.78 8.19
CA ASP A 122 -5.55 -1.00 8.88
C ASP A 122 -5.02 -0.38 10.19
N GLN A 123 -4.22 -1.12 10.95
CA GLN A 123 -3.57 -0.60 12.17
C GLN A 123 -2.61 0.55 11.85
N LEU A 124 -1.81 0.42 10.80
CA LEU A 124 -0.92 1.49 10.35
C LEU A 124 -1.72 2.73 9.92
N GLU A 125 -2.75 2.55 9.12
CA GLU A 125 -3.62 3.63 8.66
C GLU A 125 -4.21 4.42 9.82
N PHE A 126 -4.71 3.70 10.83
CA PHE A 126 -5.22 4.31 12.05
C PHE A 126 -4.15 5.16 12.75
N VAL A 127 -2.95 4.61 12.92
CA VAL A 127 -1.87 5.33 13.58
C VAL A 127 -1.45 6.56 12.77
N LEU A 128 -1.18 6.40 11.47
CA LEU A 128 -0.80 7.50 10.60
C LEU A 128 -1.86 8.59 10.54
N HIS A 129 -3.15 8.22 10.41
CA HIS A 129 -4.24 9.17 10.44
C HIS A 129 -4.24 10.03 11.73
N LYS A 130 -4.05 9.40 12.89
CA LYS A 130 -3.96 10.13 14.16
C LYS A 130 -2.77 11.07 14.21
N LEU A 131 -1.61 10.63 13.71
CA LEU A 131 -0.39 11.45 13.66
C LEU A 131 -0.56 12.64 12.72
N VAL A 132 -1.15 12.43 11.54
CA VAL A 132 -1.43 13.49 10.57
C VAL A 132 -2.40 14.52 11.14
N CYS A 133 -3.51 14.06 11.72
CA CYS A 133 -4.52 14.97 12.28
C CYS A 133 -4.03 15.75 13.51
N ARG A 134 -2.99 15.27 14.19
CA ARG A 134 -2.31 15.99 15.28
C ARG A 134 -1.17 16.88 14.81
N GLY A 135 -0.82 16.84 13.51
CA GLY A 135 0.33 17.57 12.96
C GLY A 135 1.69 16.99 13.34
N GLU A 136 1.74 15.74 13.84
CA GLU A 136 2.99 15.05 14.21
C GLU A 136 3.70 14.48 12.97
N VAL A 137 2.97 14.19 11.89
CA VAL A 137 3.48 13.74 10.58
C VAL A 137 2.75 14.55 9.51
N SER A 138 3.46 14.97 8.46
CA SER A 138 2.81 15.64 7.34
C SER A 138 1.94 14.66 6.53
N LEU A 139 0.89 15.17 5.87
CA LEU A 139 0.07 14.34 4.98
C LEU A 139 0.92 13.72 3.87
N GLN A 140 1.82 14.51 3.28
CA GLN A 140 2.71 14.07 2.21
C GLN A 140 3.65 12.94 2.66
N ASP A 141 4.27 13.05 3.85
CA ASP A 141 5.15 12.00 4.38
C ASP A 141 4.37 10.72 4.64
N ALA A 142 3.19 10.82 5.27
CA ALA A 142 2.33 9.66 5.52
C ALA A 142 1.91 8.95 4.22
N GLN A 143 1.52 9.71 3.19
CA GLN A 143 1.17 9.18 1.88
C GLN A 143 2.36 8.54 1.18
N SER A 144 3.53 9.17 1.23
CA SER A 144 4.75 8.64 0.62
C SER A 144 5.22 7.36 1.28
N GLU A 145 5.24 7.32 2.60
CA GLU A 145 5.71 6.14 3.35
C GLU A 145 4.79 4.93 3.15
N ILE A 146 3.45 5.12 3.25
CA ILE A 146 2.52 4.01 3.05
C ILE A 146 2.50 3.50 1.60
N ALA A 147 2.71 4.39 0.62
CA ALA A 147 2.75 4.01 -0.79
C ALA A 147 4.05 3.32 -1.19
N THR A 148 5.18 3.71 -0.59
CA THR A 148 6.50 3.16 -0.93
C THR A 148 6.72 1.78 -0.33
N ASP A 149 6.51 1.64 0.98
CA ASP A 149 6.64 0.39 1.73
C ASP A 149 5.85 0.47 3.03
N TRP A 150 4.57 0.10 2.98
CA TRP A 150 3.70 0.15 4.15
C TRP A 150 4.15 -0.80 5.27
N ILE A 151 4.90 -1.88 4.95
CA ILE A 151 5.43 -2.81 5.97
C ILE A 151 6.52 -2.12 6.80
N SER A 152 7.43 -1.42 6.13
CA SER A 152 8.45 -0.61 6.82
C SER A 152 7.82 0.52 7.62
N ALA A 153 6.81 1.19 7.07
CA ALA A 153 6.03 2.20 7.79
C ALA A 153 5.31 1.61 9.01
N TYR A 154 4.72 0.40 8.91
CA TYR A 154 4.12 -0.30 10.05
C TYR A 154 5.15 -0.51 11.17
N LYS A 155 6.31 -1.06 10.84
CA LYS A 155 7.39 -1.31 11.82
C LYS A 155 7.88 -0.02 12.50
N LYS A 156 7.85 1.09 11.79
CA LYS A 156 8.25 2.41 12.29
C LYS A 156 7.22 3.00 13.26
N TYR A 157 5.95 2.97 12.91
CA TYR A 157 4.93 3.75 13.60
C TYR A 157 4.10 2.94 14.61
N VAL A 158 3.69 1.72 14.28
CA VAL A 158 2.71 0.99 15.09
C VAL A 158 3.29 0.54 16.44
N PRO A 159 4.49 -0.06 16.55
CA PRO A 159 5.02 -0.50 17.83
C PRO A 159 5.30 0.64 18.83
N THR A 160 5.51 1.86 18.32
CA THR A 160 5.81 3.04 19.15
C THR A 160 4.56 3.76 19.66
N ARG A 161 3.38 3.34 19.19
CA ARG A 161 2.07 3.98 19.48
C ARG A 161 1.06 3.01 20.06
N LEU A 162 1.52 2.17 21.01
CA LEU A 162 0.65 1.23 21.74
C LEU A 162 -0.42 1.92 22.60
N ASP A 163 -0.29 3.23 22.84
CA ASP A 163 -1.28 4.10 23.47
C ASP A 163 -2.51 4.34 22.59
N PHE A 164 -2.39 4.17 21.27
CA PHE A 164 -3.52 4.22 20.34
C PHE A 164 -4.27 2.88 20.40
N LYS A 165 -5.37 2.84 21.15
CA LYS A 165 -6.26 1.69 21.13
C LYS A 165 -6.99 1.64 19.80
N VAL A 166 -6.63 0.67 18.96
CA VAL A 166 -7.40 0.30 17.77
C VAL A 166 -8.70 -0.34 18.28
N LYS A 167 -9.77 0.45 18.41
CA LYS A 167 -11.12 -0.12 18.54
C LYS A 167 -11.55 -0.57 17.16
N GLY A 168 -11.92 -1.84 17.02
CA GLY A 168 -12.22 -2.47 15.76
C GLY A 168 -13.18 -1.67 14.86
N GLY A 169 -12.84 -1.63 13.58
CA GLY A 169 -13.66 -1.11 12.48
C GLY A 169 -13.70 0.41 12.38
N TRP A 170 -13.29 0.89 11.22
CA TRP A 170 -13.57 2.25 10.78
C TRP A 170 -15.05 2.33 10.37
N ASP A 171 -15.93 2.67 11.31
CA ASP A 171 -17.32 3.03 11.02
C ASP A 171 -17.45 4.54 10.77
#